data_789ebf740fb7c55cfd22ee64b68c364a
#
_entry.id   789ebf740fb7c55cfd22ee64b68c364a
#
_cell.length_a   1.000
_cell.length_b   1.000
_cell.length_c   1.000
_cell.angle_alpha   90.00
_cell.angle_beta   90.00
_cell.angle_gamma   90.00
#
_symmetry.space_group_name_H-M   'P 1'
#
loop_
_entity.id
_entity.type
_entity.pdbx_description
1 polymer ?
#
loop_
_entity_poly.entity_id
_entity_poly.type
_entity_poly.pdbx_seq_one_letter_code
_entity_poly.pdbx_strand_id
1 'polypeptide(L)'
;MARQFRAQKTEEKKAKRAGREAALATRQRALPVKRYGVIYADPEWQFEVYSRETGLDRAADNHYPTTPTNDIVLRPVGDIAAKDSVLFLWATAPMIKAALRVMEHWGFTYKAQFIWLKDRMSTGYWNRNKHELLLVGTRGDIPAPAMGEQWLSVIEAPVGAHSEKPEIFAEMIEAYYPNLPKIELNARRARPGWDVWGLEAPEVSS
;
A
#
# COMPACT_ATOMS: atom_id res chain seq x y z
N MET A 1 39.08 16.89 3.25
CA MET A 1 38.23 16.79 4.47
C MET A 1 36.71 16.75 4.17
N ALA A 2 36.11 17.72 3.48
CA ALA A 2 34.64 17.73 3.23
C ALA A 2 34.09 16.51 2.44
N ARG A 3 34.85 15.98 1.48
CA ARG A 3 34.46 14.82 0.66
C ARG A 3 34.46 13.51 1.45
N GLN A 4 35.45 13.33 2.34
CA GLN A 4 35.52 12.17 3.25
C GLN A 4 34.41 12.20 4.29
N PHE A 5 34.08 13.36 4.85
CA PHE A 5 33.00 13.52 5.81
C PHE A 5 31.63 13.22 5.20
N ARG A 6 31.37 13.62 3.92
CA ARG A 6 30.16 13.28 3.19
C ARG A 6 30.06 11.77 2.90
N ALA A 7 31.16 11.14 2.52
CA ALA A 7 31.21 9.70 2.27
C ALA A 7 30.91 8.90 3.55
N GLN A 8 31.51 9.28 4.67
CA GLN A 8 31.31 8.64 5.97
C GLN A 8 29.84 8.76 6.45
N LYS A 9 29.26 9.96 6.31
CA LYS A 9 27.84 10.19 6.65
C LYS A 9 26.88 9.39 5.75
N THR A 10 27.25 9.14 4.50
CA THR A 10 26.47 8.32 3.57
C THR A 10 26.54 6.84 3.93
N GLU A 11 27.73 6.35 4.32
CA GLU A 11 27.91 4.96 4.78
C GLU A 11 27.23 4.69 6.13
N GLU A 12 27.27 5.63 7.06
CA GLU A 12 26.54 5.54 8.33
C GLU A 12 25.01 5.49 8.11
N LYS A 13 24.50 6.33 7.18
CA LYS A 13 23.08 6.28 6.79
C LYS A 13 22.72 4.94 6.14
N LYS A 14 23.58 4.40 5.27
CA LYS A 14 23.37 3.07 4.64
C LYS A 14 23.38 1.95 5.66
N ALA A 15 24.34 1.94 6.58
CA ALA A 15 24.43 0.92 7.63
C ALA A 15 23.22 0.97 8.57
N LYS A 16 22.79 2.17 8.95
CA LYS A 16 21.58 2.37 9.79
C LYS A 16 20.31 1.92 9.06
N ARG A 17 20.24 2.15 7.75
CA ARG A 17 19.12 1.68 6.90
C ARG A 17 19.12 0.16 6.80
N ALA A 18 20.26 -0.47 6.45
CA ALA A 18 20.38 -1.92 6.37
C ALA A 18 20.05 -2.64 7.69
N GLY A 19 20.50 -2.09 8.83
CA GLY A 19 20.16 -2.59 10.16
C GLY A 19 18.67 -2.48 10.47
N ARG A 20 18.01 -1.39 10.04
CA ARG A 20 16.57 -1.20 10.20
C ARG A 20 15.78 -2.14 9.29
N GLU A 21 16.19 -2.32 8.04
CA GLU A 21 15.59 -3.25 7.08
C GLU A 21 15.71 -4.71 7.58
N ALA A 22 16.87 -5.11 8.10
CA ALA A 22 17.07 -6.44 8.69
C ALA A 22 16.21 -6.66 9.94
N ALA A 23 16.10 -5.67 10.82
CA ALA A 23 15.24 -5.74 12.01
C ALA A 23 13.74 -5.80 11.64
N LEU A 24 13.35 -5.16 10.55
CA LEU A 24 11.98 -5.17 10.04
C LEU A 24 11.65 -6.49 9.34
N ALA A 25 12.58 -7.04 8.54
CA ALA A 25 12.42 -8.37 7.93
C ALA A 25 12.22 -9.47 8.99
N THR A 26 12.92 -9.36 10.13
CA THR A 26 12.75 -10.29 11.27
C THR A 26 11.40 -10.12 11.99
N ARG A 27 10.75 -8.97 11.88
CA ARG A 27 9.43 -8.69 12.46
C ARG A 27 8.28 -8.99 11.51
N GLN A 28 8.56 -9.29 10.24
CA GLN A 28 7.53 -9.61 9.27
C GLN A 28 6.87 -10.94 9.65
N ARG A 29 5.73 -10.85 10.33
CA ARG A 29 4.94 -12.02 10.73
C ARG A 29 4.45 -12.74 9.47
N ALA A 30 4.30 -14.07 9.54
CA ALA A 30 3.60 -14.83 8.51
C ALA A 30 2.18 -14.25 8.31
N LEU A 31 1.68 -14.29 7.08
CA LEU A 31 0.29 -13.95 6.82
C LEU A 31 -0.64 -14.85 7.64
N PRO A 32 -1.82 -14.35 8.08
CA PRO A 32 -2.77 -15.18 8.84
C PRO A 32 -3.25 -16.38 8.03
N VAL A 33 -3.60 -17.47 8.69
CA VAL A 33 -4.16 -18.67 8.03
C VAL A 33 -5.61 -18.48 7.60
N LYS A 34 -6.30 -17.50 8.15
CA LYS A 34 -7.70 -17.15 7.86
C LYS A 34 -7.90 -16.69 6.40
N ARG A 35 -9.07 -16.93 5.83
CA ARG A 35 -9.46 -16.49 4.48
C ARG A 35 -10.30 -15.23 4.55
N TYR A 36 -10.05 -14.29 3.63
CA TYR A 36 -10.70 -12.99 3.59
C TYR A 36 -11.44 -12.77 2.27
N GLY A 37 -12.67 -12.28 2.38
CA GLY A 37 -13.45 -11.82 1.22
C GLY A 37 -13.02 -10.43 0.74
N VAL A 38 -12.43 -9.63 1.64
CA VAL A 38 -11.91 -8.30 1.32
C VAL A 38 -10.46 -8.18 1.76
N ILE A 39 -9.59 -7.78 0.84
CA ILE A 39 -8.20 -7.45 1.11
C ILE A 39 -7.97 -5.98 0.73
N TYR A 40 -7.53 -5.17 1.68
CA TYR A 40 -7.17 -3.78 1.50
C TYR A 40 -5.67 -3.63 1.74
N ALA A 41 -4.91 -3.16 0.75
CA ALA A 41 -3.46 -3.21 0.79
C ALA A 41 -2.83 -1.88 0.37
N ASP A 42 -1.88 -1.40 1.17
CA ASP A 42 -1.02 -0.26 0.88
C ASP A 42 0.45 -0.70 0.89
N PRO A 43 0.94 -1.35 -0.18
CA PRO A 43 2.31 -1.83 -0.21
C PRO A 43 3.33 -0.70 -0.06
N GLU A 44 4.41 -1.00 0.61
CA GLU A 44 5.56 -0.12 0.80
C GLU A 44 6.41 -0.02 -0.48
N TRP A 45 5.87 0.62 -1.51
CA TRP A 45 6.50 0.73 -2.83
C TRP A 45 7.89 1.35 -2.77
N GLN A 46 8.86 0.69 -3.38
CA GLN A 46 10.17 1.26 -3.63
C GLN A 46 10.16 2.00 -4.96
N PHE A 47 10.40 3.32 -4.92
CA PHE A 47 10.48 4.14 -6.12
C PHE A 47 11.89 4.12 -6.70
N GLU A 48 12.00 3.91 -8.00
CA GLU A 48 13.23 4.24 -8.72
C GLU A 48 13.33 5.75 -8.88
N VAL A 49 14.31 6.37 -8.23
CA VAL A 49 14.56 7.80 -8.38
C VAL A 49 15.38 8.06 -9.63
N TYR A 50 14.96 9.02 -10.44
CA TYR A 50 15.62 9.40 -11.69
C TYR A 50 17.04 9.96 -11.48
N SER A 51 17.34 10.53 -10.32
CA SER A 51 18.65 11.00 -9.92
C SER A 51 19.00 10.47 -8.53
N ARG A 52 20.03 9.63 -8.47
CA ARG A 52 20.54 9.10 -7.20
C ARG A 52 21.24 10.15 -6.32
N GLU A 53 21.67 11.28 -6.92
CA GLU A 53 22.39 12.34 -6.20
C GLU A 53 21.47 13.37 -5.54
N THR A 54 20.33 13.69 -6.16
CA THR A 54 19.42 14.75 -5.68
C THR A 54 18.00 14.27 -5.39
N GLY A 55 17.56 13.12 -5.95
CA GLY A 55 16.21 12.58 -5.81
C GLY A 55 16.00 11.77 -4.54
N LEU A 56 17.05 11.16 -3.99
CA LEU A 56 16.96 10.30 -2.80
C LEU A 56 16.56 11.04 -1.52
N ASP A 57 16.90 12.34 -1.40
CA ASP A 57 16.55 13.12 -0.21
C ASP A 57 15.03 13.39 -0.09
N ARG A 58 14.29 13.23 -1.19
CA ARG A 58 12.83 13.44 -1.25
C ARG A 58 12.04 12.15 -1.50
N ALA A 59 12.71 11.02 -1.65
CA ALA A 59 12.06 9.74 -1.87
C ALA A 59 11.46 9.19 -0.58
N ALA A 60 10.38 8.43 -0.71
CA ALA A 60 9.73 7.72 0.39
C ALA A 60 10.71 6.84 1.19
N ASP A 61 11.76 6.33 0.52
CA ASP A 61 12.82 5.50 1.09
C ASP A 61 13.57 6.16 2.27
N ASN A 62 13.52 7.49 2.41
CA ASN A 62 14.15 8.20 3.53
C ASN A 62 13.26 8.33 4.76
N HIS A 63 11.95 8.09 4.61
CA HIS A 63 10.98 8.30 5.67
C HIS A 63 10.52 6.99 6.30
N TYR A 64 10.42 5.91 5.51
CA TYR A 64 10.03 4.57 5.98
C TYR A 64 10.67 3.49 5.09
N PRO A 65 10.74 2.23 5.58
CA PRO A 65 11.25 1.12 4.79
C PRO A 65 10.39 0.89 3.56
N THR A 66 11.04 0.72 2.42
CA THR A 66 10.38 0.33 1.17
C THR A 66 10.80 -1.09 0.81
N THR A 67 9.94 -1.80 0.08
CA THR A 67 10.18 -3.17 -0.35
C THR A 67 10.32 -3.21 -1.87
N PRO A 68 11.32 -3.92 -2.42
CA PRO A 68 11.42 -4.15 -3.85
C PRO A 68 10.12 -4.73 -4.41
N THR A 69 9.69 -4.25 -5.58
CA THR A 69 8.43 -4.71 -6.20
C THR A 69 8.35 -6.23 -6.35
N ASN A 70 9.48 -6.91 -6.63
CA ASN A 70 9.49 -8.37 -6.74
C ASN A 70 9.15 -9.06 -5.42
N ASP A 71 9.58 -8.53 -4.29
CA ASP A 71 9.28 -9.10 -2.97
C ASP A 71 7.80 -8.87 -2.61
N ILE A 72 7.22 -7.73 -3.03
CA ILE A 72 5.77 -7.50 -2.90
C ILE A 72 5.00 -8.49 -3.76
N VAL A 73 5.41 -8.71 -5.02
CA VAL A 73 4.81 -9.69 -5.94
C VAL A 73 4.78 -11.08 -5.32
N LEU A 74 5.89 -11.50 -4.70
CA LEU A 74 6.06 -12.85 -4.15
C LEU A 74 5.34 -13.07 -2.80
N ARG A 75 4.76 -12.04 -2.20
CA ARG A 75 3.95 -12.25 -0.98
C ARG A 75 2.77 -13.17 -1.28
N PRO A 76 2.53 -14.20 -0.46
CA PRO A 76 1.49 -15.20 -0.73
C PRO A 76 0.09 -14.68 -0.35
N VAL A 77 -0.26 -13.47 -0.83
CA VAL A 77 -1.57 -12.84 -0.53
C VAL A 77 -2.72 -13.65 -1.13
N GLY A 78 -2.49 -14.30 -2.27
CA GLY A 78 -3.46 -15.23 -2.85
C GLY A 78 -3.85 -16.39 -1.92
N ASP A 79 -2.98 -16.75 -0.96
CA ASP A 79 -3.24 -17.83 -0.01
C ASP A 79 -4.21 -17.44 1.11
N ILE A 80 -4.33 -16.15 1.41
CA ILE A 80 -5.29 -15.62 2.38
C ILE A 80 -6.58 -15.09 1.72
N ALA A 81 -6.64 -15.06 0.40
CA ALA A 81 -7.83 -14.68 -0.32
C ALA A 81 -8.88 -15.80 -0.30
N ALA A 82 -10.15 -15.47 -0.04
CA ALA A 82 -11.25 -16.37 -0.24
C ALA A 82 -11.42 -16.72 -1.73
N LYS A 83 -12.19 -17.80 -2.03
CA LYS A 83 -12.48 -18.19 -3.41
C LYS A 83 -13.10 -17.01 -4.18
N ASP A 84 -14.07 -16.36 -3.57
CA ASP A 84 -14.75 -15.18 -4.08
C ASP A 84 -14.32 -13.99 -3.20
N SER A 85 -13.52 -13.10 -3.76
CA SER A 85 -12.88 -12.03 -2.99
C SER A 85 -12.56 -10.80 -3.84
N VAL A 86 -12.41 -9.66 -3.17
CA VAL A 86 -12.03 -8.38 -3.76
C VAL A 86 -10.76 -7.85 -3.12
N LEU A 87 -9.88 -7.30 -3.96
CA LEU A 87 -8.66 -6.61 -3.57
C LEU A 87 -8.82 -5.12 -3.87
N PHE A 88 -8.56 -4.30 -2.86
CA PHE A 88 -8.36 -2.85 -2.97
C PHE A 88 -6.87 -2.55 -2.76
N LEU A 89 -6.17 -2.13 -3.82
CA LEU A 89 -4.72 -1.99 -3.83
C LEU A 89 -4.31 -0.54 -4.11
N TRP A 90 -3.67 0.10 -3.12
CA TRP A 90 -3.14 1.44 -3.31
C TRP A 90 -1.94 1.47 -4.23
N ALA A 91 -1.93 2.44 -5.12
CA ALA A 91 -0.82 2.72 -6.00
C ALA A 91 -0.69 4.22 -6.28
N THR A 92 0.53 4.69 -6.40
CA THR A 92 0.80 6.00 -6.99
C THR A 92 0.86 5.89 -8.51
N ALA A 93 0.64 6.99 -9.24
CA ALA A 93 0.68 6.98 -10.70
C ALA A 93 1.96 6.36 -11.30
N PRO A 94 3.18 6.62 -10.79
CA PRO A 94 4.39 5.97 -11.28
C PRO A 94 4.42 4.46 -11.07
N MET A 95 3.70 3.93 -10.09
CA MET A 95 3.71 2.52 -9.71
C MET A 95 2.59 1.70 -10.34
N ILE A 96 1.78 2.30 -11.23
CA ILE A 96 0.60 1.61 -11.80
C ILE A 96 0.93 0.27 -12.47
N LYS A 97 2.01 0.18 -13.24
CA LYS A 97 2.44 -1.06 -13.89
C LYS A 97 2.86 -2.13 -12.88
N ALA A 98 3.57 -1.72 -11.83
CA ALA A 98 3.99 -2.59 -10.74
C ALA A 98 2.78 -3.09 -9.95
N ALA A 99 1.83 -2.22 -9.65
CA ALA A 99 0.62 -2.55 -8.92
C ALA A 99 -0.28 -3.52 -9.69
N LEU A 100 -0.46 -3.34 -10.99
CA LEU A 100 -1.20 -4.28 -11.84
C LEU A 100 -0.52 -5.66 -11.86
N ARG A 101 0.81 -5.72 -12.00
CA ARG A 101 1.57 -6.97 -11.91
C ARG A 101 1.42 -7.67 -10.56
N VAL A 102 1.45 -6.91 -9.46
CA VAL A 102 1.21 -7.44 -8.10
C VAL A 102 -0.19 -8.01 -7.99
N MET A 103 -1.20 -7.26 -8.44
CA MET A 103 -2.60 -7.68 -8.44
C MET A 103 -2.81 -9.00 -9.18
N GLU A 104 -2.28 -9.12 -10.39
CA GLU A 104 -2.36 -10.33 -11.20
C GLU A 104 -1.65 -11.52 -10.53
N HIS A 105 -0.46 -11.30 -9.97
CA HIS A 105 0.29 -12.35 -9.29
C HIS A 105 -0.40 -12.85 -8.02
N TRP A 106 -1.10 -11.97 -7.32
CA TRP A 106 -1.91 -12.33 -6.16
C TRP A 106 -3.22 -13.04 -6.53
N GLY A 107 -3.49 -13.21 -7.85
CA GLY A 107 -4.63 -13.94 -8.40
C GLY A 107 -5.89 -13.12 -8.54
N PHE A 108 -5.76 -11.79 -8.68
CA PHE A 108 -6.89 -10.88 -8.90
C PHE A 108 -6.87 -10.29 -10.30
N THR A 109 -8.07 -10.14 -10.90
CA THR A 109 -8.27 -9.48 -12.18
C THR A 109 -8.70 -8.04 -11.96
N TYR A 110 -8.00 -7.08 -12.55
CA TYR A 110 -8.36 -5.66 -12.48
C TYR A 110 -9.78 -5.41 -13.03
N LYS A 111 -10.56 -4.59 -12.33
CA LYS A 111 -11.94 -4.24 -12.71
C LYS A 111 -12.16 -2.73 -12.81
N ALA A 112 -11.68 -1.97 -11.82
CA ALA A 112 -11.94 -0.54 -11.71
C ALA A 112 -10.87 0.13 -10.85
N GLN A 113 -10.99 1.44 -10.69
CA GLN A 113 -10.17 2.19 -9.74
C GLN A 113 -10.95 3.36 -9.16
N PHE A 114 -10.59 3.73 -7.95
CA PHE A 114 -10.92 5.00 -7.34
C PHE A 114 -9.71 5.91 -7.34
N ILE A 115 -9.97 7.21 -7.36
CA ILE A 115 -8.95 8.25 -7.31
C ILE A 115 -9.13 9.01 -6.00
N TRP A 116 -8.12 9.00 -5.15
CA TRP A 116 -8.03 9.95 -4.06
C TRP A 116 -7.48 11.27 -4.59
N LEU A 117 -8.33 12.28 -4.69
CA LEU A 117 -7.94 13.64 -5.01
C LEU A 117 -7.48 14.35 -3.72
N LYS A 118 -6.21 14.73 -3.68
CA LYS A 118 -5.57 15.35 -2.51
C LYS A 118 -5.77 16.86 -2.50
N ASP A 119 -5.82 17.46 -1.32
CA ASP A 119 -5.78 18.92 -1.12
C ASP A 119 -4.40 19.53 -1.49
N ARG A 120 -3.33 18.71 -1.44
CA ARG A 120 -1.95 19.12 -1.72
C ARG A 120 -1.40 18.40 -2.94
N MET A 121 -0.58 19.11 -3.72
CA MET A 121 0.17 18.51 -4.82
C MET A 121 1.48 17.91 -4.32
N SER A 122 1.91 16.82 -4.93
CA SER A 122 3.23 16.24 -4.74
C SER A 122 4.18 16.60 -5.89
N THR A 123 5.43 16.21 -5.76
CA THR A 123 6.43 16.36 -6.81
C THR A 123 6.20 15.35 -7.94
N GLY A 124 6.56 15.72 -9.17
CA GLY A 124 6.57 14.82 -10.32
C GLY A 124 7.36 15.46 -11.46
N TYR A 125 7.89 14.64 -12.37
CA TYR A 125 8.74 15.11 -13.46
C TYR A 125 7.92 15.62 -14.66
N TRP A 126 6.85 14.91 -15.00
CA TRP A 126 5.99 15.27 -16.13
C TRP A 126 4.79 16.12 -15.73
N ASN A 127 4.30 15.90 -14.52
CA ASN A 127 3.16 16.65 -13.97
C ASN A 127 3.28 16.78 -12.45
N ARG A 128 2.47 17.64 -11.87
CA ARG A 128 2.30 17.74 -10.41
C ARG A 128 1.20 16.80 -9.98
N ASN A 129 1.58 15.65 -9.41
CA ASN A 129 0.62 14.66 -8.95
C ASN A 129 -0.21 15.21 -7.78
N LYS A 130 -1.52 15.19 -7.93
CA LYS A 130 -2.48 15.59 -6.91
C LYS A 130 -3.41 14.44 -6.52
N HIS A 131 -3.04 13.21 -6.86
CA HIS A 131 -3.87 12.04 -6.61
C HIS A 131 -3.07 10.77 -6.32
N GLU A 132 -3.74 9.82 -5.72
CA GLU A 132 -3.36 8.41 -5.67
C GLU A 132 -4.50 7.53 -6.18
N LEU A 133 -4.17 6.30 -6.55
CA LEU A 133 -5.09 5.34 -7.13
C LEU A 133 -5.36 4.23 -6.13
N LEU A 134 -6.63 3.87 -5.96
CA LEU A 134 -7.06 2.66 -5.29
C LEU A 134 -7.61 1.71 -6.34
N LEU A 135 -6.80 0.74 -6.75
CA LEU A 135 -7.16 -0.24 -7.77
C LEU A 135 -8.10 -1.29 -7.17
N VAL A 136 -9.12 -1.67 -7.92
CA VAL A 136 -10.06 -2.72 -7.54
C VAL A 136 -9.84 -3.94 -8.43
N GLY A 137 -9.53 -5.07 -7.81
CA GLY A 137 -9.40 -6.37 -8.48
C GLY A 137 -10.33 -7.40 -7.86
N THR A 138 -10.83 -8.33 -8.66
CA THR A 138 -11.70 -9.41 -8.19
C THR A 138 -11.13 -10.78 -8.48
N ARG A 139 -11.51 -11.75 -7.65
CA ARG A 139 -11.23 -13.17 -7.79
C ARG A 139 -12.54 -13.94 -7.58
N GLY A 140 -12.81 -14.94 -8.44
CA GLY A 140 -14.06 -15.71 -8.39
C GLY A 140 -15.28 -14.86 -8.74
N ASP A 141 -16.42 -15.19 -8.14
CA ASP A 141 -17.74 -14.58 -8.40
C ASP A 141 -18.13 -13.57 -7.31
N ILE A 142 -17.24 -12.70 -6.90
CA ILE A 142 -17.57 -11.62 -5.97
C ILE A 142 -18.51 -10.60 -6.65
N PRO A 143 -19.70 -10.32 -6.09
CA PRO A 143 -20.60 -9.36 -6.70
C PRO A 143 -20.07 -7.93 -6.62
N ALA A 144 -20.31 -7.16 -7.68
CA ALA A 144 -20.15 -5.71 -7.62
C ALA A 144 -21.18 -5.08 -6.68
N PRO A 145 -20.94 -3.87 -6.16
CA PRO A 145 -21.96 -3.13 -5.42
C PRO A 145 -23.22 -2.96 -6.25
N ALA A 146 -24.39 -2.97 -5.58
CA ALA A 146 -25.68 -2.85 -6.24
C ALA A 146 -25.78 -1.52 -7.02
N MET A 147 -26.60 -1.52 -8.08
CA MET A 147 -26.85 -0.29 -8.84
C MET A 147 -27.45 0.79 -7.94
N GLY A 148 -26.87 1.97 -7.97
CA GLY A 148 -27.26 3.10 -7.12
C GLY A 148 -26.49 3.19 -5.79
N GLU A 149 -25.75 2.16 -5.42
CA GLU A 149 -24.89 2.16 -4.23
C GLU A 149 -23.42 2.44 -4.57
N GLN A 150 -23.09 2.55 -5.86
CA GLN A 150 -21.73 2.82 -6.29
C GLN A 150 -21.31 4.24 -5.89
N TRP A 151 -20.13 4.33 -5.29
CA TRP A 151 -19.51 5.61 -5.00
C TRP A 151 -18.90 6.21 -6.28
N LEU A 152 -18.77 7.54 -6.29
CA LEU A 152 -18.06 8.23 -7.37
C LEU A 152 -16.60 7.78 -7.42
N SER A 153 -16.06 7.64 -8.62
CA SER A 153 -14.70 7.17 -8.82
C SER A 153 -13.62 8.17 -8.37
N VAL A 154 -13.98 9.43 -8.15
CA VAL A 154 -13.09 10.48 -7.62
C VAL A 154 -13.61 10.89 -6.25
N ILE A 155 -12.78 10.69 -5.23
CA ILE A 155 -13.08 11.02 -3.84
C ILE A 155 -12.05 12.05 -3.38
N GLU A 156 -12.52 13.24 -2.99
CA GLU A 156 -11.67 14.29 -2.44
C GLU A 156 -11.54 14.11 -0.93
N ALA A 157 -10.30 14.09 -0.46
CA ALA A 157 -10.00 14.04 0.97
C ALA A 157 -8.65 14.71 1.26
N PRO A 158 -8.50 15.36 2.42
CA PRO A 158 -7.24 15.98 2.80
C PRO A 158 -6.15 14.93 3.05
N VAL A 159 -4.90 15.35 2.89
CA VAL A 159 -3.74 14.53 3.24
C VAL A 159 -3.58 14.53 4.77
N GLY A 160 -3.62 13.35 5.37
CA GLY A 160 -3.35 13.13 6.78
C GLY A 160 -1.87 13.12 7.13
N ALA A 161 -1.53 12.63 8.33
CA ALA A 161 -0.15 12.47 8.75
C ALA A 161 0.54 11.32 7.98
N HIS A 162 1.82 11.53 7.62
CA HIS A 162 2.74 10.48 7.13
C HIS A 162 2.12 9.37 6.24
N SER A 163 1.65 9.72 5.03
CA SER A 163 1.15 8.73 4.04
C SER A 163 -0.09 7.92 4.48
N GLU A 164 -0.78 8.37 5.52
CA GLU A 164 -2.04 7.79 5.97
C GLU A 164 -3.10 7.91 4.86
N LYS A 165 -3.80 6.80 4.62
CA LYS A 165 -4.90 6.80 3.66
C LYS A 165 -6.18 7.32 4.32
N PRO A 166 -7.00 8.12 3.61
CA PRO A 166 -8.22 8.67 4.16
C PRO A 166 -9.21 7.58 4.60
N GLU A 167 -9.83 7.79 5.76
CA GLU A 167 -10.80 6.87 6.37
C GLU A 167 -11.96 6.53 5.44
N ILE A 168 -12.42 7.50 4.68
CA ILE A 168 -13.55 7.40 3.76
C ILE A 168 -13.43 6.22 2.78
N PHE A 169 -12.22 5.78 2.41
CA PHE A 169 -12.05 4.62 1.53
C PHE A 169 -12.33 3.30 2.25
N ALA A 170 -12.01 3.20 3.53
CA ALA A 170 -12.36 2.03 4.31
C ALA A 170 -13.85 2.00 4.64
N GLU A 171 -14.46 3.15 4.93
CA GLU A 171 -15.92 3.29 5.08
C GLU A 171 -16.67 2.86 3.81
N MET A 172 -16.18 3.26 2.63
CA MET A 172 -16.69 2.82 1.35
C MET A 172 -16.61 1.29 1.21
N ILE A 173 -15.48 0.69 1.56
CA ILE A 173 -15.28 -0.77 1.49
C ILE A 173 -16.22 -1.49 2.46
N GLU A 174 -16.42 -0.96 3.66
CA GLU A 174 -17.36 -1.48 4.64
C GLU A 174 -18.82 -1.42 4.14
N ALA A 175 -19.20 -0.31 3.51
CA ALA A 175 -20.52 -0.16 2.89
C ALA A 175 -20.73 -1.17 1.76
N TYR A 176 -19.72 -1.43 0.92
CA TYR A 176 -19.82 -2.38 -0.17
C TYR A 176 -19.88 -3.84 0.29
N TYR A 177 -19.15 -4.19 1.33
CA TYR A 177 -18.99 -5.57 1.80
C TYR A 177 -19.12 -5.68 3.32
N PRO A 178 -20.29 -5.33 3.91
CA PRO A 178 -20.44 -5.25 5.36
C PRO A 178 -20.15 -6.56 6.09
N ASN A 179 -20.51 -7.69 5.48
CA ASN A 179 -20.52 -9.01 6.11
C ASN A 179 -19.31 -9.89 5.79
N LEU A 180 -18.42 -9.46 4.88
CA LEU A 180 -17.25 -10.26 4.51
C LEU A 180 -16.09 -10.05 5.50
N PRO A 181 -15.35 -11.12 5.85
CA PRO A 181 -14.09 -10.98 6.58
C PRO A 181 -13.12 -10.07 5.84
N LYS A 182 -12.54 -9.11 6.54
CA LYS A 182 -11.67 -8.08 5.99
C LYS A 182 -10.30 -8.12 6.62
N ILE A 183 -9.27 -7.84 5.82
CA ILE A 183 -7.90 -7.62 6.29
C ILE A 183 -7.31 -6.37 5.65
N GLU A 184 -6.61 -5.56 6.45
CA GLU A 184 -5.76 -4.48 5.97
C GLU A 184 -4.29 -4.91 6.02
N LEU A 185 -3.64 -4.96 4.85
CA LEU A 185 -2.21 -5.27 4.71
C LEU A 185 -1.41 -3.97 4.74
N ASN A 186 -0.33 -3.97 5.52
CA ASN A 186 0.48 -2.81 5.84
C ASN A 186 -0.30 -1.75 6.64
N ALA A 187 -1.21 -2.22 7.48
CA ALA A 187 -2.02 -1.39 8.37
C ALA A 187 -1.14 -0.58 9.34
N ARG A 188 -1.58 0.63 9.65
CA ARG A 188 -0.95 1.51 10.65
C ARG A 188 -1.79 1.67 11.90
N ARG A 189 -3.04 1.26 11.85
CA ARG A 189 -3.99 1.31 12.96
C ARG A 189 -4.91 0.09 12.95
N ALA A 190 -5.46 -0.26 14.10
CA ALA A 190 -6.52 -1.23 14.19
C ALA A 190 -7.85 -0.59 13.76
N ARG A 191 -8.71 -1.39 13.14
CA ARG A 191 -10.07 -1.03 12.76
C ARG A 191 -11.03 -2.10 13.28
N PRO A 192 -12.15 -1.73 13.95
CA PRO A 192 -13.13 -2.72 14.38
C PRO A 192 -13.63 -3.58 13.22
N GLY A 193 -13.67 -4.89 13.41
CA GLY A 193 -14.14 -5.84 12.39
C GLY A 193 -13.14 -6.16 11.27
N TRP A 194 -11.92 -5.62 11.34
CA TRP A 194 -10.83 -5.93 10.41
C TRP A 194 -9.68 -6.62 11.12
N ASP A 195 -9.11 -7.61 10.46
CA ASP A 195 -7.79 -8.07 10.83
C ASP A 195 -6.74 -7.14 10.22
N VAL A 196 -5.56 -7.06 10.85
CA VAL A 196 -4.47 -6.18 10.41
C VAL A 196 -3.17 -6.97 10.31
N TRP A 197 -2.38 -6.64 9.29
CA TRP A 197 -1.05 -7.21 9.09
C TRP A 197 -0.09 -6.14 8.56
N GLY A 198 1.15 -6.18 8.99
CA GLY A 198 2.21 -5.28 8.53
C GLY A 198 3.20 -4.98 9.63
N LEU A 199 4.26 -4.26 9.27
CA LEU A 199 5.36 -3.90 10.19
C LEU A 199 4.93 -2.89 11.26
N GLU A 200 4.01 -1.99 10.89
CA GLU A 200 3.47 -0.94 11.74
C GLU A 200 2.08 -1.32 12.29
N ALA A 201 1.59 -2.52 11.96
CA ALA A 201 0.30 -2.99 12.44
C ALA A 201 0.29 -3.10 13.98
N PRO A 202 -0.74 -2.55 14.65
CA PRO A 202 -0.86 -2.67 16.10
C PRO A 202 -0.99 -4.13 16.52
N GLU A 203 -0.46 -4.47 17.69
CA GLU A 203 -0.68 -5.79 18.28
C GLU A 203 -2.15 -5.91 18.67
N VAL A 204 -2.86 -6.83 18.01
CA VAL A 204 -4.23 -7.16 18.42
C VAL A 204 -4.11 -8.04 19.66
N SER A 205 -4.46 -7.49 20.81
CA SER A 205 -4.61 -8.31 22.03
C SER A 205 -5.72 -9.32 21.79
N SER A 206 -5.35 -10.60 21.89
CA SER A 206 -6.24 -11.76 21.76
C SER A 206 -7.27 -11.78 22.88
#